data_935facf536915ec0889e1adf6ffe70e5
#
_entry.id   935facf536915ec0889e1adf6ffe70e5
#
_cell.length_a   1.000
_cell.length_b   1.000
_cell.length_c   1.000
_cell.angle_alpha   90.00
_cell.angle_beta   90.00
_cell.angle_gamma   90.00
#
_symmetry.space_group_name_H-M   'P 1'
#
loop_
_entity.id
_entity.type
_entity.pdbx_description
1 polymer ?
#
loop_
_entity_poly.entity_id
_entity_poly.type
_entity_poly.pdbx_seq_one_letter_code
_entity_poly.pdbx_strand_id
1 'polypeptide(L)'
;MKSLNVLLIFSILSLVGCSSPSPNIQPRAKFGLLFPDSIGIATMESAYRTAPRYVPGASQIGMFPQIALRRLEFFDEQTCSVTEPMRAYGSMQARDLNALTDFCLRQQVASKVEPTKGQAMQQSIDVFFATDRKELRDGAILGFGNERGSFSVGLVQVSIPREHKLGAVERWSSSTLWPRRSEDGFEILSIRLQGQQSFFQQTKEQLQNSKERRAFIFVHGYNVSFADAALRTAQLALDLDPEALPVFFSWPSQGAMQAYPVDSQNAEWTEANLQKFLETFGSTSGAESIVVIAHSMGSRPAMRALAKVLDKRRDLRSKFKELVLAAPDIDADVFVRDLVPAYVALRMPVTLYASAKDKALQLSKQFNGSPRAGDANPRPPVIAGIETVDATDIDTDFLGHAYVAETRALLTDVTLLIKNRLRATDRPGLLKVDAGAGLSFWRFKK
;
A
#
# COMPACT_ATOMS: atom_id res chain seq x y z
N MET A 1 14.16 11.01 -60.51
CA MET A 1 14.39 12.33 -59.95
C MET A 1 13.55 12.41 -58.69
N LYS A 2 14.00 12.51 -57.58
CA LYS A 2 15.06 12.82 -56.68
C LYS A 2 14.93 11.97 -55.41
N SER A 3 15.77 10.98 -55.29
CA SER A 3 16.28 10.48 -54.03
C SER A 3 17.19 11.53 -53.42
N LEU A 4 17.34 11.53 -52.18
CA LEU A 4 18.35 12.07 -51.26
C LEU A 4 17.72 12.86 -50.10
N ASN A 5 17.81 12.25 -48.93
CA ASN A 5 18.46 12.77 -47.74
C ASN A 5 17.80 12.22 -46.47
N VAL A 6 18.13 11.01 -46.15
CA VAL A 6 18.05 10.52 -44.76
C VAL A 6 19.26 9.60 -44.55
N LEU A 7 20.44 10.16 -44.51
CA LEU A 7 21.64 9.42 -44.11
C LEU A 7 22.74 10.37 -43.71
N LEU A 8 22.57 11.06 -42.60
CA LEU A 8 23.66 11.83 -41.96
C LEU A 8 23.31 12.26 -40.53
N ILE A 9 22.98 11.36 -39.61
CA ILE A 9 23.04 11.57 -38.16
C ILE A 9 23.40 10.22 -37.47
N PHE A 10 24.42 9.54 -37.94
CA PHE A 10 25.02 8.44 -37.18
C PHE A 10 26.53 8.37 -37.44
N SER A 11 27.26 9.40 -37.11
CA SER A 11 28.73 9.33 -37.13
C SER A 11 29.37 10.54 -36.44
N ILE A 12 29.00 10.83 -35.21
CA ILE A 12 29.86 11.63 -34.31
C ILE A 12 29.55 11.18 -32.87
N LEU A 13 29.94 9.97 -32.50
CA LEU A 13 29.99 9.53 -31.09
C LEU A 13 30.99 8.37 -30.94
N SER A 14 32.17 8.58 -31.39
CA SER A 14 33.30 7.70 -31.08
C SER A 14 34.58 8.49 -31.28
N LEU A 15 35.00 9.15 -30.21
CA LEU A 15 36.36 9.56 -29.90
C LEU A 15 36.33 10.65 -28.79
N VAL A 16 35.89 10.28 -27.59
CA VAL A 16 36.41 10.90 -26.38
C VAL A 16 36.83 9.74 -25.49
N GLY A 17 38.12 9.50 -25.46
CA GLY A 17 38.76 8.60 -24.54
C GLY A 17 38.49 9.06 -23.11
N CYS A 18 37.68 8.35 -22.38
CA CYS A 18 37.55 8.48 -20.96
C CYS A 18 38.77 7.86 -20.30
N SER A 19 39.77 8.69 -20.03
CA SER A 19 40.63 8.44 -18.91
C SER A 19 39.78 8.51 -17.64
N SER A 20 39.51 7.38 -17.03
CA SER A 20 38.86 7.28 -15.74
C SER A 20 39.70 7.97 -14.67
N PRO A 21 39.22 9.03 -14.02
CA PRO A 21 39.79 9.45 -12.76
C PRO A 21 39.34 8.44 -11.69
N SER A 22 40.31 7.96 -10.92
CA SER A 22 40.07 7.14 -9.72
C SER A 22 39.03 7.80 -8.84
N PRO A 23 38.05 7.05 -8.30
CA PRO A 23 36.99 7.64 -7.50
C PRO A 23 37.47 7.89 -6.07
N ASN A 24 38.18 8.97 -5.86
CA ASN A 24 38.33 9.53 -4.53
C ASN A 24 37.24 10.56 -4.28
N ILE A 25 35.99 10.13 -4.45
CA ILE A 25 34.82 10.92 -4.05
C ILE A 25 34.62 10.66 -2.57
N GLN A 26 35.05 11.60 -1.77
CA GLN A 26 34.81 11.57 -0.33
C GLN A 26 33.28 11.45 -0.08
N PRO A 27 32.85 10.64 0.89
CA PRO A 27 31.44 10.48 1.25
C PRO A 27 30.69 11.79 1.50
N ARG A 28 31.41 12.82 1.93
CA ARG A 28 30.90 14.17 2.21
C ARG A 28 30.29 14.88 0.99
N ALA A 29 30.84 14.73 -0.19
CA ALA A 29 30.33 15.39 -1.40
C ALA A 29 28.96 14.85 -1.85
N LYS A 30 28.65 13.60 -1.53
CA LYS A 30 27.36 12.99 -1.86
C LYS A 30 26.22 13.52 -0.98
N PHE A 31 26.50 13.82 0.29
CA PHE A 31 25.50 14.38 1.20
C PHE A 31 25.16 15.83 0.88
N GLY A 32 26.13 16.66 0.56
CA GLY A 32 25.90 18.05 0.15
C GLY A 32 25.05 18.20 -1.12
N LEU A 33 25.09 17.21 -2.03
CA LEU A 33 24.25 17.17 -3.23
C LEU A 33 22.81 16.70 -2.95
N LEU A 34 22.60 15.97 -1.84
CA LEU A 34 21.29 15.44 -1.47
C LEU A 34 20.44 16.44 -0.66
N PHE A 35 21.07 17.47 -0.11
CA PHE A 35 20.42 18.44 0.77
C PHE A 35 20.69 19.87 0.30
N PRO A 36 19.93 20.38 -0.67
CA PRO A 36 20.01 21.80 -1.06
C PRO A 36 19.42 22.72 0.02
N ASP A 37 19.74 24.00 -0.03
CA ASP A 37 19.56 25.03 1.01
C ASP A 37 18.15 25.27 1.59
N SER A 38 17.15 24.55 1.19
CA SER A 38 15.76 24.66 1.70
C SER A 38 15.17 23.30 2.04
N ILE A 39 15.79 22.60 2.98
CA ILE A 39 15.39 21.22 3.28
C ILE A 39 14.37 21.18 4.41
N GLY A 40 13.16 20.72 4.10
CA GLY A 40 12.17 20.29 5.05
C GLY A 40 12.27 18.79 5.33
N ILE A 41 11.55 18.32 6.33
CA ILE A 41 11.48 16.88 6.67
C ILE A 41 11.08 16.04 5.46
N ALA A 42 10.11 16.51 4.67
CA ALA A 42 9.69 15.82 3.44
C ALA A 42 10.82 15.74 2.41
N THR A 43 11.67 16.75 2.33
CA THR A 43 12.85 16.77 1.44
C THR A 43 13.94 15.82 1.95
N MET A 44 14.11 15.73 3.26
CA MET A 44 15.01 14.74 3.87
C MET A 44 14.55 13.31 3.59
N GLU A 45 13.27 13.06 3.69
CA GLU A 45 12.70 11.78 3.30
C GLU A 45 12.96 11.47 1.82
N SER A 46 12.79 12.45 0.94
CA SER A 46 13.07 12.31 -0.48
C SER A 46 14.55 12.07 -0.76
N ALA A 47 15.42 12.85 -0.12
CA ALA A 47 16.88 12.69 -0.22
C ALA A 47 17.35 11.35 0.33
N TYR A 48 16.75 10.93 1.42
CA TYR A 48 17.00 9.61 2.01
C TYR A 48 16.58 8.47 1.06
N ARG A 49 15.50 8.63 0.32
CA ARG A 49 15.05 7.67 -0.70
C ARG A 49 16.05 7.51 -1.86
N THR A 50 16.79 8.57 -2.17
CA THR A 50 17.77 8.56 -3.26
C THR A 50 19.18 8.15 -2.79
N ALA A 51 19.40 8.01 -1.51
CA ALA A 51 20.67 7.57 -0.96
C ALA A 51 21.00 6.10 -1.32
N PRO A 52 22.28 5.75 -1.53
CA PRO A 52 22.66 4.37 -1.86
C PRO A 52 22.25 3.31 -0.82
N ARG A 53 21.96 3.74 0.39
CA ARG A 53 21.49 2.90 1.51
C ARG A 53 20.01 3.15 1.79
N TYR A 54 19.20 3.24 0.76
CA TYR A 54 17.78 3.51 0.83
C TYR A 54 17.04 2.57 1.78
N VAL A 55 16.24 3.15 2.68
CA VAL A 55 15.25 2.46 3.50
C VAL A 55 13.87 2.88 3.05
N PRO A 56 13.00 1.94 2.65
CA PRO A 56 11.70 2.27 2.11
C PRO A 56 10.78 2.88 3.16
N GLY A 57 9.86 3.70 2.69
CA GLY A 57 8.81 4.22 3.54
C GLY A 57 9.24 5.33 4.48
N ALA A 58 10.22 6.14 4.09
CA ALA A 58 10.63 7.32 4.84
C ALA A 58 9.49 8.33 5.11
N SER A 59 8.32 8.14 4.47
CA SER A 59 7.09 8.86 4.80
C SER A 59 6.46 8.42 6.13
N GLN A 60 7.02 7.40 6.80
CA GLN A 60 6.44 6.80 7.98
C GLN A 60 7.25 7.12 9.21
N ILE A 61 6.56 7.73 10.13
CA ILE A 61 7.18 8.38 11.27
C ILE A 61 7.49 7.39 12.41
N GLY A 62 6.86 6.23 12.48
CA GLY A 62 7.08 5.27 13.53
C GLY A 62 8.48 4.62 13.52
N MET A 63 8.64 3.56 12.77
CA MET A 63 9.87 2.75 12.78
C MET A 63 10.99 3.30 11.89
N PHE A 64 10.65 3.97 10.79
CA PHE A 64 11.61 4.44 9.80
C PHE A 64 12.57 5.55 10.25
N PRO A 65 12.14 6.55 11.02
CA PRO A 65 13.06 7.56 11.49
C PRO A 65 14.22 6.99 12.31
N GLN A 66 14.01 5.94 13.09
CA GLN A 66 15.10 5.29 13.83
C GLN A 66 16.12 4.66 12.90
N ILE A 67 15.68 3.94 11.87
CA ILE A 67 16.57 3.36 10.86
C ILE A 67 17.26 4.48 10.08
N ALA A 68 16.53 5.53 9.74
CA ALA A 68 17.08 6.67 9.04
C ALA A 68 18.16 7.38 9.87
N LEU A 69 17.87 7.68 11.13
CA LEU A 69 18.79 8.37 12.04
C LEU A 69 20.12 7.60 12.21
N ARG A 70 20.04 6.28 12.38
CA ARG A 70 21.25 5.44 12.51
C ARG A 70 22.16 5.43 11.28
N ARG A 71 21.60 5.73 10.11
CA ARG A 71 22.35 5.78 8.85
C ARG A 71 22.78 7.18 8.45
N LEU A 72 22.33 8.17 9.17
CA LEU A 72 22.73 9.54 8.94
C LEU A 72 24.01 9.83 9.70
N GLU A 73 25.14 9.90 8.99
CA GLU A 73 26.46 10.16 9.58
C GLU A 73 26.56 11.50 10.34
N PHE A 74 25.55 12.36 10.19
CA PHE A 74 25.51 13.68 10.79
C PHE A 74 24.61 13.77 12.03
N PHE A 75 23.99 12.66 12.48
CA PHE A 75 23.11 12.67 13.64
C PHE A 75 23.52 11.58 14.63
N ASP A 76 23.74 11.98 15.88
CA ASP A 76 24.07 11.09 16.97
C ASP A 76 22.80 10.72 17.75
N GLU A 77 22.40 9.46 17.68
CA GLU A 77 21.22 8.93 18.38
C GLU A 77 21.39 8.87 19.91
N GLN A 78 22.60 8.76 20.42
CA GLN A 78 22.83 8.68 21.86
C GLN A 78 22.62 10.03 22.52
N THR A 79 23.05 11.08 21.85
CA THR A 79 22.93 12.46 22.33
C THR A 79 21.75 13.20 21.74
N CYS A 80 21.02 12.61 20.77
CA CYS A 80 19.97 13.27 19.99
C CYS A 80 20.42 14.62 19.42
N SER A 81 21.64 14.68 18.90
CA SER A 81 22.25 15.91 18.41
C SER A 81 22.89 15.76 17.03
N VAL A 82 23.03 16.89 16.36
CA VAL A 82 23.68 16.97 15.05
C VAL A 82 25.19 16.95 15.22
N THR A 83 25.87 16.12 14.44
CA THR A 83 27.34 16.03 14.44
C THR A 83 27.99 17.25 13.77
N GLU A 84 29.25 17.51 14.05
CA GLU A 84 30.03 18.62 13.48
C GLU A 84 30.01 18.65 11.93
N PRO A 85 30.12 17.53 11.20
CA PRO A 85 30.08 17.56 9.75
C PRO A 85 28.81 18.22 9.20
N MET A 86 27.65 18.03 9.86
CA MET A 86 26.42 18.64 9.42
C MET A 86 26.35 20.14 9.74
N ARG A 87 26.90 20.55 10.90
CA ARG A 87 27.03 21.97 11.24
C ARG A 87 27.85 22.74 10.23
N ALA A 88 28.89 22.12 9.67
CA ALA A 88 29.74 22.73 8.65
C ALA A 88 29.02 22.91 7.31
N TYR A 89 27.97 22.09 7.01
CA TYR A 89 27.23 22.19 5.76
C TYR A 89 26.13 23.27 5.75
N GLY A 90 25.63 23.70 6.90
CA GLY A 90 24.71 24.84 7.05
C GLY A 90 23.37 24.74 6.30
N SER A 91 23.06 23.56 5.73
CA SER A 91 22.02 23.40 4.73
C SER A 91 20.64 23.00 5.28
N MET A 92 20.54 22.65 6.55
CA MET A 92 19.32 22.20 7.17
C MET A 92 18.62 23.32 7.94
N GLN A 93 17.33 23.50 7.76
CA GLN A 93 16.61 24.53 8.52
C GLN A 93 16.55 24.15 10.00
N ALA A 94 16.65 25.13 10.90
CA ALA A 94 16.63 24.91 12.35
C ALA A 94 15.39 24.15 12.83
N ARG A 95 14.23 24.36 12.17
CA ARG A 95 12.99 23.64 12.45
C ARG A 95 13.11 22.12 12.20
N ASP A 96 13.83 21.70 11.16
CA ASP A 96 13.95 20.31 10.76
C ASP A 96 14.93 19.57 11.68
N LEU A 97 15.99 20.26 12.10
CA LEU A 97 16.91 19.77 13.12
C LEU A 97 16.21 19.59 14.47
N ASN A 98 15.42 20.58 14.88
CA ASN A 98 14.64 20.49 16.13
C ASN A 98 13.63 19.33 16.07
N ALA A 99 12.98 19.12 14.93
CA ALA A 99 12.04 18.00 14.78
C ALA A 99 12.73 16.63 14.88
N LEU A 100 13.95 16.49 14.32
CA LEU A 100 14.77 15.27 14.45
C LEU A 100 15.22 15.04 15.89
N THR A 101 15.70 16.10 16.54
CA THR A 101 16.12 16.07 17.95
C THR A 101 14.95 15.70 18.86
N ASP A 102 13.82 16.34 18.71
CA ASP A 102 12.60 16.07 19.46
C ASP A 102 12.11 14.64 19.25
N PHE A 103 12.15 14.14 18.02
CA PHE A 103 11.80 12.77 17.73
C PHE A 103 12.71 11.78 18.44
N CYS A 104 14.03 11.95 18.35
CA CYS A 104 15.03 11.11 19.00
C CYS A 104 14.85 11.11 20.53
N LEU A 105 14.69 12.28 21.15
CA LEU A 105 14.49 12.41 22.60
C LEU A 105 13.23 11.69 23.06
N ARG A 106 12.13 11.77 22.31
CA ARG A 106 10.90 11.04 22.62
C ARG A 106 11.09 9.54 22.57
N GLN A 107 11.82 9.03 21.57
CA GLN A 107 12.15 7.61 21.49
C GLN A 107 12.99 7.14 22.69
N GLN A 108 13.96 7.94 23.11
CA GLN A 108 14.73 7.63 24.32
C GLN A 108 13.90 7.65 25.59
N VAL A 109 12.95 8.59 25.72
CA VAL A 109 12.02 8.63 26.84
C VAL A 109 11.07 7.44 26.80
N ALA A 110 10.51 7.12 25.64
CA ALA A 110 9.62 5.98 25.49
C ALA A 110 10.29 4.64 25.81
N SER A 111 11.59 4.49 25.49
CA SER A 111 12.36 3.30 25.81
C SER A 111 12.74 3.15 27.30
N LYS A 112 12.67 4.24 28.07
CA LYS A 112 13.03 4.28 29.51
C LYS A 112 11.83 4.26 30.44
N VAL A 113 10.61 4.45 29.92
CA VAL A 113 9.37 4.45 30.72
C VAL A 113 8.90 3.01 30.87
N GLU A 114 9.12 2.41 32.03
CA GLU A 114 8.32 1.27 32.46
C GLU A 114 6.84 1.71 32.50
N PRO A 115 5.89 0.88 32.04
CA PRO A 115 4.48 1.25 32.07
C PRO A 115 4.05 1.49 33.51
N THR A 116 3.84 2.75 33.85
CA THR A 116 3.27 3.14 35.15
C THR A 116 1.86 2.54 35.25
N LYS A 117 1.60 1.78 36.29
CA LYS A 117 0.27 1.26 36.65
C LYS A 117 -0.73 2.42 36.65
N GLY A 118 -1.56 2.49 35.58
CA GLY A 118 -2.60 3.52 35.45
C GLY A 118 -2.79 4.13 34.06
N GLN A 119 -1.87 3.93 33.09
CA GLN A 119 -2.14 4.30 31.72
C GLN A 119 -3.06 3.24 31.09
N ALA A 120 -4.24 3.67 30.60
CA ALA A 120 -5.09 2.81 29.80
C ALA A 120 -4.23 2.22 28.68
N MET A 121 -4.12 0.89 28.60
CA MET A 121 -3.34 0.22 27.57
C MET A 121 -3.80 0.74 26.21
N GLN A 122 -2.87 1.26 25.42
CA GLN A 122 -3.15 1.64 24.05
C GLN A 122 -3.70 0.42 23.31
N GLN A 123 -4.90 0.55 22.77
CA GLN A 123 -5.49 -0.55 22.01
C GLN A 123 -4.64 -0.82 20.76
N SER A 124 -4.44 -2.08 20.43
CA SER A 124 -3.70 -2.49 19.24
C SER A 124 -4.43 -3.59 18.50
N ILE A 125 -4.15 -3.70 17.21
CA ILE A 125 -4.67 -4.75 16.35
C ILE A 125 -3.51 -5.53 15.73
N ASP A 126 -3.64 -6.84 15.70
CA ASP A 126 -2.73 -7.73 15.01
C ASP A 126 -3.15 -7.87 13.55
N VAL A 127 -2.25 -7.53 12.63
CA VAL A 127 -2.45 -7.60 11.18
C VAL A 127 -1.47 -8.61 10.60
N PHE A 128 -1.99 -9.67 9.99
CA PHE A 128 -1.17 -10.67 9.34
C PHE A 128 -0.66 -10.20 7.99
N PHE A 129 0.53 -10.62 7.61
CA PHE A 129 1.07 -10.26 6.30
C PHE A 129 1.73 -11.42 5.57
N ALA A 130 1.68 -11.33 4.25
CA ALA A 130 2.59 -11.98 3.34
C ALA A 130 3.27 -10.93 2.46
N THR A 131 4.52 -11.13 2.13
CA THR A 131 5.29 -10.19 1.32
C THR A 131 6.37 -10.90 0.53
N ASP A 132 6.72 -10.35 -0.61
CA ASP A 132 7.89 -10.70 -1.40
C ASP A 132 8.85 -9.51 -1.59
N ARG A 133 8.77 -8.56 -0.64
CA ARG A 133 9.72 -7.47 -0.49
C ARG A 133 11.00 -7.96 0.17
N LYS A 134 12.09 -7.32 -0.17
CA LYS A 134 13.38 -7.55 0.49
C LYS A 134 13.31 -7.17 1.96
N GLU A 135 13.68 -8.11 2.81
CA GLU A 135 13.83 -7.88 4.24
C GLU A 135 14.97 -6.89 4.51
N LEU A 136 14.74 -5.97 5.41
CA LEU A 136 15.72 -5.02 5.92
C LEU A 136 15.86 -5.19 7.43
N ARG A 137 17.10 -5.26 7.89
CA ARG A 137 17.40 -5.31 9.32
C ARG A 137 18.39 -4.21 9.69
N ASP A 138 18.12 -3.59 10.81
CA ASP A 138 19.05 -2.68 11.46
C ASP A 138 19.06 -3.00 12.96
N GLY A 139 20.02 -3.82 13.37
CA GLY A 139 20.00 -4.42 14.69
C GLY A 139 18.77 -5.30 14.90
N ALA A 140 17.98 -5.00 15.93
CA ALA A 140 16.73 -5.68 16.26
C ALA A 140 15.53 -5.19 15.44
N ILE A 141 15.67 -4.09 14.69
CA ILE A 141 14.57 -3.49 13.93
C ILE A 141 14.41 -4.25 12.62
N LEU A 142 13.20 -4.73 12.38
CA LEU A 142 12.79 -5.41 11.15
C LEU A 142 11.94 -4.46 10.28
N GLY A 143 12.23 -4.42 9.01
CA GLY A 143 11.45 -3.71 8.00
C GLY A 143 11.48 -4.43 6.66
N PHE A 144 10.76 -3.88 5.69
CA PHE A 144 10.73 -4.40 4.33
C PHE A 144 10.94 -3.28 3.31
N GLY A 145 11.83 -3.57 2.36
CA GLY A 145 12.21 -2.65 1.29
C GLY A 145 11.24 -2.59 0.12
N ASN A 146 11.66 -1.84 -0.89
CA ASN A 146 10.95 -1.73 -2.16
C ASN A 146 11.52 -2.67 -3.22
N GLU A 147 12.61 -3.36 -2.91
CA GLU A 147 13.23 -4.34 -3.79
C GLU A 147 12.51 -5.69 -3.67
N ARG A 148 12.60 -6.48 -4.73
CA ARG A 148 12.17 -7.88 -4.74
C ARG A 148 13.01 -8.68 -3.75
N GLY A 149 12.35 -9.53 -2.98
CA GLY A 149 12.98 -10.38 -1.97
C GLY A 149 12.38 -11.78 -1.93
N SER A 150 12.75 -12.52 -0.92
CA SER A 150 12.19 -13.84 -0.64
C SER A 150 10.79 -13.71 -0.06
N PHE A 151 9.91 -14.65 -0.43
CA PHE A 151 8.58 -14.71 0.15
C PHE A 151 8.65 -14.93 1.66
N SER A 152 7.98 -14.06 2.40
CA SER A 152 7.94 -14.06 3.87
C SER A 152 6.52 -13.84 4.38
N VAL A 153 6.23 -14.37 5.55
CA VAL A 153 4.96 -14.19 6.27
C VAL A 153 5.23 -13.75 7.71
N GLY A 154 4.26 -13.11 8.31
CA GLY A 154 4.40 -12.67 9.69
C GLY A 154 3.23 -11.86 10.21
N LEU A 155 3.48 -11.13 11.28
CA LEU A 155 2.51 -10.35 12.01
C LEU A 155 3.04 -8.93 12.26
N VAL A 156 2.19 -7.94 12.02
CA VAL A 156 2.41 -6.54 12.39
C VAL A 156 1.43 -6.20 13.48
N GLN A 157 1.91 -5.69 14.60
CA GLN A 157 1.07 -5.10 15.63
C GLN A 157 0.96 -3.61 15.38
N VAL A 158 -0.26 -3.11 15.25
CA VAL A 158 -0.56 -1.71 14.94
C VAL A 158 -1.36 -1.11 16.08
N SER A 159 -0.96 0.07 16.57
CA SER A 159 -1.74 0.84 17.55
C SER A 159 -3.02 1.37 16.92
N ILE A 160 -4.08 1.45 17.72
CA ILE A 160 -5.35 2.06 17.31
C ILE A 160 -5.42 3.47 17.92
N PRO A 161 -5.68 4.52 17.13
CA PRO A 161 -5.87 5.86 17.64
C PRO A 161 -7.08 5.93 18.58
N ARG A 162 -6.99 6.74 19.63
CA ARG A 162 -8.09 6.91 20.59
C ARG A 162 -9.35 7.48 19.94
N GLU A 163 -9.17 8.39 18.99
CA GLU A 163 -10.24 9.03 18.25
C GLU A 163 -10.12 8.66 16.75
N HIS A 164 -10.50 7.43 16.43
CA HIS A 164 -10.50 6.98 15.04
C HIS A 164 -11.66 7.58 14.25
N LYS A 165 -11.35 8.10 13.07
CA LYS A 165 -12.33 8.61 12.10
C LYS A 165 -12.51 7.62 10.97
N LEU A 166 -13.71 7.18 10.75
CA LEU A 166 -14.06 6.23 9.70
C LEU A 166 -13.41 6.62 8.35
N GLY A 167 -12.65 5.72 7.76
CA GLY A 167 -11.93 5.90 6.48
C GLY A 167 -10.59 6.61 6.58
N ALA A 168 -10.24 7.18 7.71
CA ALA A 168 -8.96 7.85 7.88
C ALA A 168 -7.87 6.88 8.35
N VAL A 169 -6.66 7.05 7.85
CA VAL A 169 -5.46 6.55 8.50
C VAL A 169 -4.83 7.75 9.20
N GLU A 170 -5.21 7.94 10.45
CA GLU A 170 -4.60 8.98 11.26
C GLU A 170 -3.13 8.67 11.44
N ARG A 171 -2.29 9.59 10.98
CA ARG A 171 -0.85 9.48 11.13
C ARG A 171 -0.38 10.54 12.11
N TRP A 172 0.58 10.15 12.94
CA TRP A 172 1.26 11.13 13.76
C TRP A 172 1.90 12.21 12.86
N SER A 173 1.70 13.47 13.21
CA SER A 173 2.30 14.60 12.48
C SER A 173 3.20 15.37 13.43
N SER A 174 4.45 15.54 13.02
CA SER A 174 5.41 16.43 13.71
C SER A 174 5.14 17.93 13.46
N SER A 175 3.95 18.29 12.99
CA SER A 175 3.59 19.69 12.78
C SER A 175 3.80 20.49 14.06
N THR A 176 4.65 21.49 14.01
CA THR A 176 5.03 22.36 15.13
C THR A 176 3.87 23.20 15.67
N LEU A 177 2.80 23.38 14.88
CA LEU A 177 1.63 24.17 15.28
C LEU A 177 0.66 23.40 16.18
N TRP A 178 0.56 22.07 15.99
CA TRP A 178 -0.30 21.19 16.79
C TRP A 178 0.35 19.80 16.86
N PRO A 179 1.27 19.57 17.82
CA PRO A 179 1.88 18.26 17.97
C PRO A 179 0.79 17.26 18.41
N ARG A 180 0.41 16.34 17.49
CA ARG A 180 -0.41 15.20 17.86
C ARG A 180 0.46 14.22 18.63
N ARG A 181 -0.09 13.65 19.70
CA ARG A 181 0.58 12.59 20.46
C ARG A 181 0.63 11.31 19.60
N SER A 182 1.58 10.43 19.86
CA SER A 182 1.65 9.11 19.20
C SER A 182 0.36 8.29 19.38
N GLU A 183 -0.37 8.55 20.46
CA GLU A 183 -1.66 7.95 20.78
C GLU A 183 -2.80 8.40 19.84
N ASP A 184 -2.59 9.45 19.05
CA ASP A 184 -3.59 10.05 18.17
C ASP A 184 -3.52 9.51 16.74
N GLY A 185 -2.67 8.50 16.47
CA GLY A 185 -2.50 7.92 15.13
C GLY A 185 -2.24 6.42 15.14
N PHE A 186 -2.48 5.80 13.97
CA PHE A 186 -2.00 4.45 13.72
C PHE A 186 -0.47 4.44 13.69
N GLU A 187 0.13 3.51 14.41
CA GLU A 187 1.58 3.33 14.47
C GLU A 187 1.91 1.83 14.48
N ILE A 188 2.98 1.45 13.78
CA ILE A 188 3.51 0.09 13.85
C ILE A 188 4.29 -0.07 15.16
N LEU A 189 3.77 -0.90 16.06
CA LEU A 189 4.40 -1.21 17.34
C LEU A 189 5.46 -2.29 17.20
N SER A 190 5.20 -3.30 16.36
CA SER A 190 6.17 -4.37 16.11
C SER A 190 5.90 -5.06 14.77
N ILE A 191 6.97 -5.60 14.16
CA ILE A 191 6.90 -6.50 13.02
C ILE A 191 7.60 -7.79 13.43
N ARG A 192 6.93 -8.92 13.24
CA ARG A 192 7.47 -10.24 13.57
C ARG A 192 7.37 -11.16 12.36
N LEU A 193 8.52 -11.64 11.90
CA LEU A 193 8.56 -12.73 10.93
C LEU A 193 8.15 -14.04 11.60
N GLN A 194 7.49 -14.88 10.83
CA GLN A 194 7.06 -16.20 11.27
C GLN A 194 7.44 -17.27 10.24
N GLY A 195 7.72 -18.48 10.71
CA GLY A 195 7.71 -19.63 9.83
C GLY A 195 6.29 -19.91 9.32
N GLN A 196 6.15 -20.41 8.10
CA GLN A 196 4.83 -20.65 7.50
C GLN A 196 3.92 -21.52 8.39
N GLN A 197 4.46 -22.52 9.03
CA GLN A 197 3.68 -23.41 9.93
C GLN A 197 3.11 -22.62 11.12
N SER A 198 3.93 -21.83 11.79
CA SER A 198 3.50 -21.00 12.93
C SER A 198 2.49 -19.94 12.50
N PHE A 199 2.70 -19.31 11.36
CA PHE A 199 1.78 -18.32 10.77
C PHE A 199 0.38 -18.93 10.57
N PHE A 200 0.27 -20.07 9.89
CA PHE A 200 -1.02 -20.70 9.64
C PHE A 200 -1.65 -21.30 10.88
N GLN A 201 -0.85 -21.77 11.83
CA GLN A 201 -1.37 -22.21 13.13
C GLN A 201 -2.03 -21.04 13.86
N GLN A 202 -1.37 -19.88 13.93
CA GLN A 202 -1.90 -18.69 14.61
C GLN A 202 -3.14 -18.14 13.90
N THR A 203 -3.16 -18.08 12.56
CA THR A 203 -4.36 -17.67 11.81
C THR A 203 -5.54 -18.58 12.09
N LYS A 204 -5.29 -19.90 12.14
CA LYS A 204 -6.33 -20.90 12.45
C LYS A 204 -6.88 -20.74 13.86
N GLU A 205 -6.02 -20.52 14.84
CA GLU A 205 -6.42 -20.30 16.23
C GLU A 205 -7.27 -19.05 16.39
N GLN A 206 -6.88 -17.93 15.76
CA GLN A 206 -7.69 -16.72 15.81
C GLN A 206 -9.05 -16.89 15.13
N LEU A 207 -9.08 -17.55 13.98
CA LEU A 207 -10.33 -17.81 13.25
C LEU A 207 -11.26 -18.80 13.95
N GLN A 208 -10.72 -19.75 14.71
CA GLN A 208 -11.53 -20.67 15.51
C GLN A 208 -12.35 -19.96 16.60
N ASN A 209 -11.85 -18.82 17.09
CA ASN A 209 -12.54 -18.01 18.09
C ASN A 209 -13.62 -17.10 17.46
N SER A 210 -13.66 -16.95 16.12
CA SER A 210 -14.68 -16.21 15.40
C SER A 210 -15.79 -17.13 14.92
N LYS A 211 -17.05 -16.73 15.13
CA LYS A 211 -18.23 -17.53 14.72
C LYS A 211 -18.26 -17.81 13.23
N GLU A 212 -17.88 -16.85 12.41
CA GLU A 212 -18.01 -16.95 10.95
C GLU A 212 -16.69 -17.19 10.23
N ARG A 213 -15.57 -17.24 10.96
CA ARG A 213 -14.23 -17.50 10.42
C ARG A 213 -13.94 -16.69 9.17
N ARG A 214 -14.26 -15.37 9.25
CA ARG A 214 -14.04 -14.44 8.16
C ARG A 214 -12.62 -13.93 8.14
N ALA A 215 -12.06 -13.78 6.94
CA ALA A 215 -10.82 -13.09 6.68
C ALA A 215 -10.95 -12.18 5.47
N PHE A 216 -10.23 -11.07 5.44
CA PHE A 216 -10.02 -10.33 4.21
C PHE A 216 -8.53 -10.23 3.91
N ILE A 217 -8.19 -10.25 2.62
CA ILE A 217 -6.82 -10.10 2.13
C ILE A 217 -6.75 -8.82 1.31
N PHE A 218 -6.02 -7.83 1.83
CA PHE A 218 -5.80 -6.57 1.13
C PHE A 218 -4.53 -6.64 0.26
N VAL A 219 -4.66 -6.29 -1.02
CA VAL A 219 -3.55 -6.16 -1.97
C VAL A 219 -3.45 -4.69 -2.37
N HIS A 220 -2.40 -4.04 -1.91
CA HIS A 220 -2.22 -2.60 -2.08
C HIS A 220 -1.89 -2.20 -3.52
N GLY A 221 -2.06 -0.93 -3.82
CA GLY A 221 -1.78 -0.34 -5.12
C GLY A 221 -0.33 0.11 -5.32
N TYR A 222 -0.17 0.90 -6.37
CA TYR A 222 1.05 1.60 -6.73
C TYR A 222 1.43 2.66 -5.67
N ASN A 223 2.73 2.95 -5.56
CA ASN A 223 3.28 3.97 -4.65
C ASN A 223 2.94 3.74 -3.16
N VAL A 224 2.90 2.48 -2.73
CA VAL A 224 2.58 2.09 -1.35
C VAL A 224 3.76 1.34 -0.75
N SER A 225 4.20 1.74 0.43
CA SER A 225 5.22 1.03 1.20
C SER A 225 4.62 -0.15 1.99
N PHE A 226 5.48 -1.01 2.55
CA PHE A 226 5.04 -2.11 3.42
C PHE A 226 4.23 -1.59 4.61
N ALA A 227 4.72 -0.55 5.27
CA ALA A 227 4.06 -0.04 6.45
C ALA A 227 2.76 0.73 6.09
N ASP A 228 2.70 1.46 4.95
CA ASP A 228 1.43 2.04 4.48
C ASP A 228 0.37 0.97 4.26
N ALA A 229 0.76 -0.18 3.69
CA ALA A 229 -0.13 -1.31 3.52
C ALA A 229 -0.60 -1.88 4.86
N ALA A 230 0.29 -2.00 5.85
CA ALA A 230 -0.05 -2.48 7.19
C ALA A 230 -1.04 -1.54 7.91
N LEU A 231 -0.74 -0.23 7.93
CA LEU A 231 -1.60 0.77 8.57
C LEU A 231 -2.98 0.85 7.89
N ARG A 232 -3.01 0.79 6.56
CA ARG A 232 -4.27 0.77 5.81
C ARG A 232 -5.08 -0.49 6.13
N THR A 233 -4.42 -1.63 6.26
CA THR A 233 -5.13 -2.89 6.60
C THR A 233 -5.69 -2.85 8.01
N ALA A 234 -4.97 -2.28 8.97
CA ALA A 234 -5.48 -2.05 10.32
C ALA A 234 -6.72 -1.16 10.32
N GLN A 235 -6.70 -0.05 9.59
CA GLN A 235 -7.85 0.84 9.41
C GLN A 235 -9.03 0.12 8.77
N LEU A 236 -8.80 -0.64 7.69
CA LEU A 236 -9.86 -1.41 7.02
C LEU A 236 -10.49 -2.45 7.96
N ALA A 237 -9.69 -3.08 8.81
CA ALA A 237 -10.20 -4.04 9.79
C ALA A 237 -11.17 -3.38 10.77
N LEU A 238 -10.85 -2.20 11.27
CA LEU A 238 -11.73 -1.46 12.19
C LEU A 238 -13.01 -0.99 11.50
N ASP A 239 -12.89 -0.49 10.28
CA ASP A 239 -13.99 0.16 9.58
C ASP A 239 -14.96 -0.81 8.90
N LEU A 240 -14.45 -1.93 8.39
CA LEU A 240 -15.26 -2.87 7.60
C LEU A 240 -15.83 -4.01 8.45
N ASP A 241 -14.97 -4.69 9.18
CA ASP A 241 -15.36 -5.85 9.99
C ASP A 241 -14.29 -6.17 11.05
N PRO A 242 -14.43 -5.65 12.27
CA PRO A 242 -13.47 -5.89 13.34
C PRO A 242 -13.34 -7.37 13.77
N GLU A 243 -14.31 -8.21 13.39
CA GLU A 243 -14.27 -9.66 13.69
C GLU A 243 -13.57 -10.48 12.61
N ALA A 244 -13.32 -9.89 11.44
CA ALA A 244 -12.60 -10.56 10.37
C ALA A 244 -11.09 -10.52 10.61
N LEU A 245 -10.39 -11.61 10.28
CA LEU A 245 -8.94 -11.66 10.32
C LEU A 245 -8.35 -10.72 9.26
N PRO A 246 -7.63 -9.66 9.64
CA PRO A 246 -7.01 -8.76 8.70
C PRO A 246 -5.69 -9.33 8.17
N VAL A 247 -5.60 -9.44 6.87
CA VAL A 247 -4.39 -9.91 6.18
C VAL A 247 -4.05 -8.95 5.04
N PHE A 248 -2.77 -8.69 4.79
CA PHE A 248 -2.35 -8.00 3.57
C PHE A 248 -1.24 -8.74 2.84
N PHE A 249 -1.25 -8.57 1.55
CA PHE A 249 -0.13 -8.97 0.70
C PHE A 249 0.61 -7.73 0.22
N SER A 250 1.86 -7.59 0.63
CA SER A 250 2.68 -6.44 0.26
C SER A 250 3.70 -6.80 -0.80
N TRP A 251 3.45 -6.35 -2.03
CA TRP A 251 4.35 -6.50 -3.16
C TRP A 251 5.34 -5.31 -3.26
N PRO A 252 6.52 -5.46 -3.93
CA PRO A 252 7.60 -4.48 -3.91
C PRO A 252 7.34 -3.22 -4.76
N SER A 253 6.26 -2.49 -4.43
CA SER A 253 6.04 -1.14 -4.96
C SER A 253 7.10 -0.19 -4.44
N GLN A 254 7.59 0.69 -5.32
CA GLN A 254 8.74 1.57 -5.06
C GLN A 254 8.43 2.73 -4.11
N GLY A 255 7.16 3.03 -3.85
CA GLY A 255 6.78 4.15 -3.00
C GLY A 255 7.18 5.52 -3.59
N ALA A 256 7.27 5.63 -4.91
CA ALA A 256 7.62 6.86 -5.62
C ALA A 256 6.81 6.99 -6.91
N MET A 257 6.26 8.20 -7.18
CA MET A 257 5.40 8.43 -8.34
C MET A 257 6.10 8.19 -9.67
N GLN A 258 7.41 8.46 -9.77
CA GLN A 258 8.20 8.29 -10.99
C GLN A 258 8.50 6.82 -11.30
N ALA A 259 8.28 5.94 -10.33
CA ALA A 259 8.61 4.52 -10.46
C ALA A 259 7.45 3.66 -11.01
N TYR A 260 6.41 4.28 -11.59
CA TYR A 260 5.26 3.56 -12.16
C TYR A 260 5.65 2.41 -13.12
N PRO A 261 6.63 2.57 -14.05
CA PRO A 261 7.04 1.46 -14.92
C PRO A 261 7.69 0.30 -14.16
N VAL A 262 8.45 0.60 -13.11
CA VAL A 262 9.07 -0.42 -12.26
C VAL A 262 8.01 -1.15 -11.44
N ASP A 263 7.06 -0.42 -10.89
CA ASP A 263 5.93 -0.99 -10.15
C ASP A 263 5.06 -1.88 -11.03
N SER A 264 4.84 -1.49 -12.28
CA SER A 264 4.12 -2.34 -13.26
C SER A 264 4.78 -3.71 -13.44
N GLN A 265 6.11 -3.74 -13.56
CA GLN A 265 6.87 -4.99 -13.65
C GLN A 265 6.88 -5.78 -12.33
N ASN A 266 6.94 -5.09 -11.19
CA ASN A 266 6.89 -5.73 -9.88
C ASN A 266 5.51 -6.34 -9.60
N ALA A 267 4.43 -5.70 -10.04
CA ALA A 267 3.09 -6.25 -9.96
C ALA A 267 2.92 -7.55 -10.77
N GLU A 268 3.56 -7.65 -11.94
CA GLU A 268 3.58 -8.89 -12.73
C GLU A 268 4.44 -9.97 -12.05
N TRP A 269 5.62 -9.59 -11.58
CA TRP A 269 6.54 -10.52 -10.93
C TRP A 269 5.95 -11.15 -9.67
N THR A 270 5.20 -10.39 -8.87
CA THR A 270 4.61 -10.85 -7.61
C THR A 270 3.47 -11.86 -7.78
N GLU A 271 2.89 -11.96 -8.97
CA GLU A 271 1.69 -12.78 -9.23
C GLU A 271 1.85 -14.23 -8.76
N ALA A 272 3.00 -14.85 -9.04
CA ALA A 272 3.26 -16.25 -8.66
C ALA A 272 3.31 -16.43 -7.13
N ASN A 273 3.90 -15.48 -6.41
CA ASN A 273 3.96 -15.52 -4.94
C ASN A 273 2.58 -15.28 -4.32
N LEU A 274 1.82 -14.34 -4.86
CA LEU A 274 0.45 -14.08 -4.44
C LEU A 274 -0.45 -15.30 -4.71
N GLN A 275 -0.33 -15.95 -5.88
CA GLN A 275 -1.06 -17.17 -6.19
C GLN A 275 -0.78 -18.26 -5.15
N LYS A 276 0.50 -18.53 -4.88
CA LYS A 276 0.90 -19.52 -3.87
C LYS A 276 0.37 -19.17 -2.49
N PHE A 277 0.41 -17.89 -2.12
CA PHE A 277 -0.13 -17.43 -0.84
C PHE A 277 -1.64 -17.64 -0.75
N LEU A 278 -2.42 -17.21 -1.75
CA LEU A 278 -3.88 -17.38 -1.77
C LEU A 278 -4.27 -18.86 -1.71
N GLU A 279 -3.59 -19.74 -2.46
CA GLU A 279 -3.81 -21.17 -2.45
C GLU A 279 -3.56 -21.77 -1.05
N THR A 280 -2.42 -21.44 -0.44
CA THR A 280 -2.04 -21.95 0.88
C THR A 280 -2.94 -21.37 1.96
N PHE A 281 -3.23 -20.07 1.93
CA PHE A 281 -4.12 -19.42 2.90
C PHE A 281 -5.53 -20.02 2.86
N GLY A 282 -6.11 -20.19 1.67
CA GLY A 282 -7.42 -20.81 1.52
C GLY A 282 -7.46 -22.25 2.03
N SER A 283 -6.34 -22.99 1.94
CA SER A 283 -6.26 -24.38 2.38
C SER A 283 -6.04 -24.54 3.87
N THR A 284 -5.21 -23.68 4.48
CA THR A 284 -4.60 -23.95 5.80
C THR A 284 -4.95 -22.96 6.90
N SER A 285 -5.40 -21.75 6.56
CA SER A 285 -5.70 -20.70 7.56
C SER A 285 -6.88 -21.02 8.48
N GLY A 286 -7.78 -21.92 8.09
CA GLY A 286 -9.04 -22.16 8.81
C GLY A 286 -10.17 -21.19 8.42
N ALA A 287 -9.95 -20.25 7.49
CA ALA A 287 -10.97 -19.33 7.01
C ALA A 287 -12.06 -20.07 6.19
N GLU A 288 -13.32 -19.72 6.44
CA GLU A 288 -14.50 -20.21 5.70
C GLU A 288 -15.09 -19.13 4.78
N SER A 289 -14.74 -17.89 5.02
CA SER A 289 -15.15 -16.76 4.22
C SER A 289 -13.97 -15.81 3.99
N ILE A 290 -13.47 -15.79 2.77
CA ILE A 290 -12.32 -14.98 2.37
C ILE A 290 -12.79 -13.95 1.34
N VAL A 291 -12.53 -12.68 1.61
CA VAL A 291 -12.71 -11.58 0.67
C VAL A 291 -11.34 -11.06 0.26
N VAL A 292 -11.13 -10.89 -1.04
CA VAL A 292 -9.91 -10.24 -1.55
C VAL A 292 -10.27 -8.81 -1.93
N ILE A 293 -9.55 -7.85 -1.35
CA ILE A 293 -9.71 -6.41 -1.65
C ILE A 293 -8.44 -5.96 -2.36
N ALA A 294 -8.53 -5.63 -3.63
CA ALA A 294 -7.40 -5.19 -4.41
C ALA A 294 -7.57 -3.74 -4.89
N HIS A 295 -6.53 -2.95 -4.68
CA HIS A 295 -6.54 -1.53 -5.01
C HIS A 295 -5.63 -1.22 -6.19
N SER A 296 -6.11 -0.39 -7.12
CA SER A 296 -5.31 0.20 -8.21
C SER A 296 -4.49 -0.86 -8.95
N MET A 297 -3.17 -0.69 -9.07
CA MET A 297 -2.25 -1.62 -9.75
C MET A 297 -2.21 -3.01 -9.08
N GLY A 298 -2.46 -3.13 -7.78
CA GLY A 298 -2.55 -4.41 -7.08
C GLY A 298 -3.68 -5.31 -7.58
N SER A 299 -4.66 -4.76 -8.29
CA SER A 299 -5.72 -5.52 -8.94
C SER A 299 -5.21 -6.43 -10.05
N ARG A 300 -4.08 -6.09 -10.71
CA ARG A 300 -3.49 -6.89 -11.78
C ARG A 300 -3.05 -8.28 -11.29
N PRO A 301 -2.13 -8.38 -10.31
CA PRO A 301 -1.73 -9.67 -9.77
C PRO A 301 -2.86 -10.37 -9.02
N ALA A 302 -3.73 -9.63 -8.30
CA ALA A 302 -4.81 -10.21 -7.54
C ALA A 302 -5.81 -10.97 -8.41
N MET A 303 -6.26 -10.37 -9.52
CA MET A 303 -7.17 -11.05 -10.44
C MET A 303 -6.54 -12.29 -11.08
N ARG A 304 -5.33 -12.17 -11.61
CA ARG A 304 -4.66 -13.29 -12.28
C ARG A 304 -4.37 -14.43 -11.31
N ALA A 305 -3.84 -14.12 -10.13
CA ALA A 305 -3.52 -15.11 -9.11
C ALA A 305 -4.77 -15.85 -8.61
N LEU A 306 -5.82 -15.09 -8.24
CA LEU A 306 -7.05 -15.69 -7.71
C LEU A 306 -7.76 -16.56 -8.75
N ALA A 307 -7.85 -16.10 -10.01
CA ALA A 307 -8.45 -16.91 -11.09
C ALA A 307 -7.71 -18.25 -11.25
N LYS A 308 -6.38 -18.25 -11.28
CA LYS A 308 -5.55 -19.46 -11.35
C LYS A 308 -5.76 -20.41 -10.17
N VAL A 309 -5.86 -19.85 -8.95
CA VAL A 309 -6.16 -20.65 -7.74
C VAL A 309 -7.52 -21.32 -7.86
N LEU A 310 -8.56 -20.56 -8.19
CA LEU A 310 -9.94 -21.08 -8.24
C LEU A 310 -10.19 -22.03 -9.41
N ASP A 311 -9.46 -21.87 -10.50
CA ASP A 311 -9.51 -22.82 -11.60
C ASP A 311 -8.91 -24.18 -11.19
N LYS A 312 -7.72 -24.15 -10.60
CA LYS A 312 -6.98 -25.34 -10.18
C LYS A 312 -7.58 -26.00 -8.94
N ARG A 313 -8.05 -25.22 -7.95
CA ARG A 313 -8.48 -25.67 -6.64
C ARG A 313 -9.99 -25.48 -6.46
N ARG A 314 -10.77 -26.42 -6.99
CA ARG A 314 -12.25 -26.39 -6.90
C ARG A 314 -12.78 -26.41 -5.47
N ASP A 315 -12.06 -27.06 -4.56
CA ASP A 315 -12.35 -27.11 -3.13
C ASP A 315 -12.27 -25.75 -2.43
N LEU A 316 -11.53 -24.80 -2.97
CA LEU A 316 -11.40 -23.46 -2.42
C LEU A 316 -12.47 -22.47 -2.93
N ARG A 317 -13.21 -22.81 -4.00
CA ARG A 317 -14.21 -21.89 -4.59
C ARG A 317 -15.29 -21.46 -3.59
N SER A 318 -15.69 -22.36 -2.71
CA SER A 318 -16.68 -22.06 -1.67
C SER A 318 -16.17 -21.13 -0.57
N LYS A 319 -14.86 -21.01 -0.41
CA LYS A 319 -14.23 -20.18 0.63
C LYS A 319 -14.02 -18.73 0.19
N PHE A 320 -13.62 -18.50 -1.06
CA PHE A 320 -13.49 -17.15 -1.60
C PHE A 320 -14.88 -16.61 -1.98
N LYS A 321 -15.33 -15.58 -1.28
CA LYS A 321 -16.72 -15.07 -1.38
C LYS A 321 -16.87 -13.89 -2.30
N GLU A 322 -15.83 -13.05 -2.38
CA GLU A 322 -15.89 -11.80 -3.16
C GLU A 322 -14.48 -11.36 -3.55
N LEU A 323 -14.36 -10.80 -4.73
CA LEU A 323 -13.22 -9.99 -5.14
C LEU A 323 -13.68 -8.54 -5.28
N VAL A 324 -13.19 -7.67 -4.43
CA VAL A 324 -13.44 -6.23 -4.48
C VAL A 324 -12.29 -5.55 -5.20
N LEU A 325 -12.59 -4.87 -6.29
CA LEU A 325 -11.64 -4.10 -7.09
C LEU A 325 -11.90 -2.61 -6.86
N ALA A 326 -11.01 -1.94 -6.13
CA ALA A 326 -11.10 -0.52 -5.88
C ALA A 326 -10.21 0.23 -6.87
N ALA A 327 -10.83 1.01 -7.77
CA ALA A 327 -10.15 1.79 -8.79
C ALA A 327 -9.08 0.98 -9.58
N PRO A 328 -9.43 -0.19 -10.17
CA PRO A 328 -8.43 -1.09 -10.74
C PRO A 328 -7.67 -0.45 -11.89
N ASP A 329 -6.34 -0.38 -11.73
CA ASP A 329 -5.42 0.07 -12.78
C ASP A 329 -5.05 -1.10 -13.71
N ILE A 330 -6.03 -1.57 -14.43
CA ILE A 330 -5.93 -2.62 -15.45
C ILE A 330 -6.33 -2.00 -16.79
N ASP A 331 -5.65 -2.39 -17.86
CA ASP A 331 -6.11 -2.05 -19.21
C ASP A 331 -7.55 -2.54 -19.42
N ALA A 332 -8.44 -1.65 -19.86
CA ALA A 332 -9.87 -1.96 -19.96
C ALA A 332 -10.16 -3.10 -20.94
N ASP A 333 -9.43 -3.18 -22.05
CA ASP A 333 -9.63 -4.24 -23.05
C ASP A 333 -9.12 -5.59 -22.52
N VAL A 334 -7.95 -5.59 -21.86
CA VAL A 334 -7.40 -6.79 -21.19
C VAL A 334 -8.35 -7.25 -20.07
N PHE A 335 -8.91 -6.32 -19.31
CA PHE A 335 -9.86 -6.63 -18.25
C PHE A 335 -11.08 -7.38 -18.80
N VAL A 336 -11.70 -6.83 -19.85
CA VAL A 336 -12.93 -7.39 -20.45
C VAL A 336 -12.64 -8.69 -21.19
N ARG A 337 -11.59 -8.71 -22.02
CA ARG A 337 -11.31 -9.84 -22.91
C ARG A 337 -10.68 -11.02 -22.17
N ASP A 338 -9.72 -10.76 -21.28
CA ASP A 338 -8.84 -11.80 -20.75
C ASP A 338 -9.15 -12.19 -19.30
N LEU A 339 -9.60 -11.24 -18.47
CA LEU A 339 -9.76 -11.49 -17.04
C LEU A 339 -11.21 -11.80 -16.63
N VAL A 340 -12.16 -11.01 -17.06
CA VAL A 340 -13.58 -11.19 -16.68
C VAL A 340 -14.14 -12.57 -17.05
N PRO A 341 -13.86 -13.14 -18.22
CA PRO A 341 -14.42 -14.44 -18.60
C PRO A 341 -14.12 -15.57 -17.60
N ALA A 342 -12.92 -15.55 -17.01
CA ALA A 342 -12.55 -16.54 -15.99
C ALA A 342 -13.46 -16.44 -14.75
N TYR A 343 -13.74 -15.23 -14.27
CA TYR A 343 -14.58 -14.99 -13.09
C TYR A 343 -16.04 -15.35 -13.34
N VAL A 344 -16.56 -15.04 -14.55
CA VAL A 344 -17.90 -15.44 -14.97
C VAL A 344 -18.03 -16.96 -15.04
N ALA A 345 -17.05 -17.66 -15.65
CA ALA A 345 -17.04 -19.12 -15.71
C ALA A 345 -16.94 -19.77 -14.33
N LEU A 346 -16.16 -19.18 -13.42
CA LEU A 346 -16.00 -19.64 -12.04
C LEU A 346 -17.22 -19.29 -11.15
N ARG A 347 -18.13 -18.45 -11.64
CA ARG A 347 -19.21 -17.85 -10.85
C ARG A 347 -18.71 -17.17 -9.57
N MET A 348 -17.51 -16.60 -9.66
CA MET A 348 -16.91 -15.86 -8.55
C MET A 348 -17.44 -14.43 -8.56
N PRO A 349 -18.08 -13.97 -7.49
CA PRO A 349 -18.57 -12.61 -7.40
C PRO A 349 -17.41 -11.59 -7.45
N VAL A 350 -17.60 -10.54 -8.26
CA VAL A 350 -16.64 -9.43 -8.37
C VAL A 350 -17.40 -8.13 -8.32
N THR A 351 -17.01 -7.24 -7.42
CA THR A 351 -17.52 -5.87 -7.34
C THR A 351 -16.39 -4.89 -7.71
N LEU A 352 -16.65 -4.05 -8.70
CA LEU A 352 -15.72 -3.05 -9.20
C LEU A 352 -16.23 -1.65 -8.83
N TYR A 353 -15.42 -0.90 -8.09
CA TYR A 353 -15.64 0.52 -7.83
C TYR A 353 -14.79 1.34 -8.80
N ALA A 354 -15.47 2.14 -9.64
CA ALA A 354 -14.85 2.99 -10.65
C ALA A 354 -15.10 4.47 -10.36
N SER A 355 -14.17 5.34 -10.73
CA SER A 355 -14.33 6.79 -10.56
C SER A 355 -13.74 7.56 -11.73
N ALA A 356 -14.49 8.56 -12.23
CA ALA A 356 -13.99 9.49 -13.23
C ALA A 356 -13.05 10.56 -12.64
N LYS A 357 -13.02 10.71 -11.32
CA LYS A 357 -12.20 11.70 -10.62
C LYS A 357 -10.85 11.16 -10.13
N ASP A 358 -10.58 9.87 -10.33
CA ASP A 358 -9.32 9.26 -9.88
C ASP A 358 -8.12 9.77 -10.69
N LYS A 359 -7.32 10.63 -10.05
CA LYS A 359 -6.14 11.25 -10.68
C LYS A 359 -5.03 10.25 -11.00
N ALA A 360 -4.89 9.20 -10.20
CA ALA A 360 -3.88 8.18 -10.42
C ALA A 360 -4.20 7.36 -11.66
N LEU A 361 -5.48 7.01 -11.88
CA LEU A 361 -5.92 6.33 -13.09
C LEU A 361 -5.84 7.23 -14.33
N GLN A 362 -6.13 8.54 -14.20
CA GLN A 362 -5.93 9.49 -15.29
C GLN A 362 -4.46 9.57 -15.70
N LEU A 363 -3.55 9.62 -14.73
CA LEU A 363 -2.11 9.59 -14.98
C LEU A 363 -1.68 8.25 -15.60
N SER A 364 -2.15 7.13 -15.07
CA SER A 364 -1.92 5.80 -15.61
C SER A 364 -2.35 5.69 -17.09
N LYS A 365 -3.53 6.23 -17.42
CA LYS A 365 -4.03 6.28 -18.79
C LYS A 365 -3.09 7.05 -19.73
N GLN A 366 -2.50 8.16 -19.26
CA GLN A 366 -1.51 8.91 -20.04
C GLN A 366 -0.24 8.10 -20.29
N PHE A 367 0.26 7.37 -19.28
CA PHE A 367 1.46 6.54 -19.44
C PHE A 367 1.25 5.32 -20.33
N ASN A 368 0.08 4.70 -20.26
CA ASN A 368 -0.20 3.44 -20.98
C ASN A 368 -0.93 3.64 -22.31
N GLY A 369 -1.44 4.85 -22.59
CA GLY A 369 -2.15 5.17 -23.83
C GLY A 369 -3.53 4.49 -23.98
N SER A 370 -4.04 3.83 -22.94
CA SER A 370 -5.30 3.06 -22.98
C SER A 370 -6.19 3.35 -21.76
N PRO A 371 -7.53 3.23 -21.91
CA PRO A 371 -8.46 3.35 -20.80
C PRO A 371 -8.16 2.33 -19.70
N ARG A 372 -8.47 2.70 -18.46
CA ARG A 372 -8.31 1.82 -17.29
C ARG A 372 -9.66 1.31 -16.82
N ALA A 373 -9.72 0.07 -16.36
CA ALA A 373 -10.95 -0.56 -15.90
C ALA A 373 -11.61 0.16 -14.71
N GLY A 374 -10.83 0.88 -13.90
CA GLY A 374 -11.33 1.70 -12.80
C GLY A 374 -11.72 3.12 -13.20
N ASP A 375 -11.52 3.54 -14.46
CA ASP A 375 -11.89 4.87 -14.96
C ASP A 375 -13.36 4.89 -15.39
N ALA A 376 -14.16 5.71 -14.72
CA ALA A 376 -15.57 5.89 -15.06
C ALA A 376 -15.84 6.97 -16.14
N ASN A 377 -14.82 7.47 -16.82
CA ASN A 377 -14.94 8.50 -17.86
C ASN A 377 -14.88 7.89 -19.27
N PRO A 378 -15.89 8.08 -20.16
CA PRO A 378 -17.12 8.88 -20.00
C PRO A 378 -18.23 8.17 -19.21
N ARG A 379 -18.10 6.90 -18.93
CA ARG A 379 -18.97 6.08 -18.09
C ARG A 379 -18.21 4.91 -17.49
N PRO A 380 -18.65 4.36 -16.35
CA PRO A 380 -18.00 3.18 -15.79
C PRO A 380 -18.13 1.97 -16.73
N PRO A 381 -17.18 1.04 -16.71
CA PRO A 381 -17.29 -0.18 -17.50
C PRO A 381 -18.47 -1.02 -17.01
N VAL A 382 -19.36 -1.40 -17.92
CA VAL A 382 -20.53 -2.22 -17.61
C VAL A 382 -20.38 -3.57 -18.29
N ILE A 383 -20.19 -4.61 -17.49
CA ILE A 383 -19.78 -5.93 -17.99
C ILE A 383 -20.67 -6.98 -17.34
N ALA A 384 -21.22 -7.88 -18.16
CA ALA A 384 -22.04 -8.98 -17.67
C ALA A 384 -21.26 -9.85 -16.66
N GLY A 385 -21.84 -10.08 -15.49
CA GLY A 385 -21.24 -10.88 -14.42
C GLY A 385 -20.32 -10.12 -13.46
N ILE A 386 -20.12 -8.82 -13.68
CA ILE A 386 -19.38 -7.93 -12.77
C ILE A 386 -20.36 -6.88 -12.21
N GLU A 387 -20.37 -6.68 -10.90
CA GLU A 387 -21.09 -5.57 -10.29
C GLU A 387 -20.24 -4.31 -10.34
N THR A 388 -20.57 -3.37 -11.20
CA THR A 388 -19.86 -2.10 -11.29
C THR A 388 -20.59 -1.02 -10.51
N VAL A 389 -19.87 -0.33 -9.62
CA VAL A 389 -20.35 0.81 -8.83
C VAL A 389 -19.58 2.06 -9.25
N ASP A 390 -20.30 3.03 -9.77
CA ASP A 390 -19.79 4.37 -10.07
C ASP A 390 -19.66 5.17 -8.77
N ALA A 391 -18.45 5.39 -8.37
CA ALA A 391 -18.08 6.14 -7.17
C ALA A 391 -17.61 7.57 -7.48
N THR A 392 -17.91 8.09 -8.68
CA THR A 392 -17.44 9.41 -9.14
C THR A 392 -17.95 10.55 -8.25
N ASP A 393 -19.16 10.43 -7.74
CA ASP A 393 -19.81 11.48 -6.92
C ASP A 393 -19.44 11.40 -5.43
N ILE A 394 -18.71 10.37 -5.04
CA ILE A 394 -18.11 10.27 -3.71
C ILE A 394 -16.60 10.37 -3.82
N ASP A 395 -15.95 10.86 -2.77
CA ASP A 395 -14.49 10.92 -2.76
C ASP A 395 -13.94 9.49 -2.76
N THR A 396 -13.30 9.12 -3.87
CA THR A 396 -12.74 7.79 -4.07
C THR A 396 -11.33 7.64 -3.54
N ASP A 397 -10.82 8.65 -2.88
CA ASP A 397 -9.53 8.58 -2.19
C ASP A 397 -9.64 7.68 -0.93
N PHE A 398 -10.48 6.63 -1.07
CA PHE A 398 -10.72 5.54 -0.12
C PHE A 398 -9.42 4.99 0.48
N LEU A 399 -8.32 5.14 -0.25
CA LEU A 399 -6.99 4.69 0.12
C LEU A 399 -5.97 5.85 0.21
N GLY A 400 -6.43 7.10 0.17
CA GLY A 400 -5.62 8.32 0.21
C GLY A 400 -6.07 9.38 1.22
N HIS A 401 -6.42 10.59 0.79
CA HIS A 401 -6.64 11.76 1.65
C HIS A 401 -8.10 12.27 1.68
N ALA A 402 -9.07 11.36 1.75
CA ALA A 402 -10.49 11.65 1.57
C ALA A 402 -11.17 12.52 2.66
N TYR A 403 -12.22 13.23 2.27
CA TYR A 403 -13.17 13.85 3.19
C TYR A 403 -14.04 12.79 3.89
N VAL A 404 -14.11 12.84 5.21
CA VAL A 404 -14.70 11.83 6.12
C VAL A 404 -16.14 11.43 5.77
N ALA A 405 -16.97 12.36 5.27
CA ALA A 405 -18.38 12.09 5.01
C ALA A 405 -18.63 11.22 3.75
N GLU A 406 -17.83 11.42 2.72
CA GLU A 406 -17.98 10.72 1.44
C GLU A 406 -17.38 9.32 1.51
N THR A 407 -16.29 9.16 2.24
CA THR A 407 -15.68 7.86 2.55
C THR A 407 -16.64 6.96 3.34
N ARG A 408 -17.49 7.52 4.20
CA ARG A 408 -18.48 6.75 4.97
C ARG A 408 -19.46 5.98 4.08
N ALA A 409 -19.96 6.58 3.01
CA ALA A 409 -20.88 5.91 2.09
C ALA A 409 -20.22 4.69 1.44
N LEU A 410 -18.99 4.83 0.97
CA LEU A 410 -18.22 3.75 0.37
C LEU A 410 -17.92 2.63 1.38
N LEU A 411 -17.43 2.97 2.56
CA LEU A 411 -17.13 1.98 3.61
C LEU A 411 -18.39 1.24 4.05
N THR A 412 -19.53 1.95 4.22
CA THR A 412 -20.80 1.30 4.53
C THR A 412 -21.21 0.32 3.45
N ASP A 413 -21.06 0.70 2.18
CA ASP A 413 -21.39 -0.17 1.04
C ASP A 413 -20.50 -1.42 1.01
N VAL A 414 -19.18 -1.23 1.18
CA VAL A 414 -18.21 -2.34 1.25
C VAL A 414 -18.48 -3.24 2.47
N THR A 415 -18.84 -2.66 3.61
CA THR A 415 -19.23 -3.44 4.82
C THR A 415 -20.42 -4.33 4.55
N LEU A 416 -21.49 -3.78 3.93
CA LEU A 416 -22.68 -4.54 3.56
C LEU A 416 -22.35 -5.67 2.57
N LEU A 417 -21.45 -5.40 1.64
CA LEU A 417 -20.95 -6.40 0.70
C LEU A 417 -20.19 -7.53 1.40
N ILE A 418 -19.23 -7.18 2.26
CA ILE A 418 -18.32 -8.14 2.89
C ILE A 418 -18.99 -8.91 4.02
N LYS A 419 -19.63 -8.20 4.94
CA LYS A 419 -20.22 -8.76 6.16
C LYS A 419 -21.57 -9.44 5.89
N ASN A 420 -22.44 -8.77 5.14
CA ASN A 420 -23.79 -9.23 4.88
C ASN A 420 -23.94 -9.95 3.54
N ARG A 421 -22.93 -9.92 2.67
CA ARG A 421 -22.93 -10.51 1.33
C ARG A 421 -24.06 -9.98 0.43
N LEU A 422 -24.46 -8.73 0.66
CA LEU A 422 -25.51 -8.11 -0.14
C LEU A 422 -25.00 -7.81 -1.55
N ARG A 423 -25.81 -8.21 -2.53
CA ARG A 423 -25.54 -7.83 -3.91
C ARG A 423 -25.89 -6.35 -4.14
N ALA A 424 -25.37 -5.75 -5.21
CA ALA A 424 -25.55 -4.32 -5.49
C ALA A 424 -27.02 -3.91 -5.55
N THR A 425 -27.90 -4.80 -5.99
CA THR A 425 -29.38 -4.59 -6.00
C THR A 425 -29.98 -4.43 -4.60
N ASP A 426 -29.36 -5.02 -3.58
CA ASP A 426 -29.90 -5.09 -2.22
C ASP A 426 -29.18 -4.13 -1.27
N ARG A 427 -28.16 -3.41 -1.76
CA ARG A 427 -27.43 -2.40 -0.98
C ARG A 427 -28.15 -1.05 -0.99
N PRO A 428 -28.67 -0.58 0.16
CA PRO A 428 -29.60 0.55 0.22
C PRO A 428 -28.98 1.88 -0.20
N GLY A 429 -27.66 2.03 -0.11
CA GLY A 429 -26.91 3.22 -0.55
C GLY A 429 -26.78 3.38 -2.05
N LEU A 430 -27.14 2.35 -2.83
CA LEU A 430 -26.94 2.32 -4.27
C LEU A 430 -28.25 2.56 -5.05
N LEU A 431 -28.10 3.20 -6.20
CA LEU A 431 -29.12 3.40 -7.21
C LEU A 431 -28.74 2.62 -8.46
N LYS A 432 -29.63 1.77 -8.94
CA LYS A 432 -29.44 1.05 -10.20
C LYS A 432 -29.62 1.99 -11.38
N VAL A 433 -28.67 1.94 -12.33
CA VAL A 433 -28.67 2.73 -13.57
C VAL A 433 -28.68 1.76 -14.75
N ASP A 434 -29.65 1.92 -15.64
CA ASP A 434 -29.72 1.15 -16.88
C ASP A 434 -28.61 1.62 -17.85
N ALA A 435 -27.83 0.69 -18.35
CA ALA A 435 -26.74 0.95 -19.31
C ALA A 435 -27.13 0.54 -20.74
N GLY A 436 -28.34 0.03 -20.95
CA GLY A 436 -28.81 -0.54 -22.22
C GLY A 436 -28.42 -2.01 -22.38
N ALA A 437 -28.98 -2.65 -23.40
CA ALA A 437 -28.77 -4.07 -23.71
C ALA A 437 -28.99 -5.05 -22.53
N GLY A 438 -29.86 -4.69 -21.58
CA GLY A 438 -30.09 -5.48 -20.37
C GLY A 438 -29.01 -5.43 -19.32
N LEU A 439 -28.01 -4.59 -19.50
CA LEU A 439 -26.93 -4.36 -18.55
C LEU A 439 -27.21 -3.17 -17.64
N SER A 440 -26.65 -3.19 -16.44
CA SER A 440 -26.82 -2.12 -15.46
C SER A 440 -25.52 -1.94 -14.67
N PHE A 441 -25.35 -0.74 -14.15
CA PHE A 441 -24.37 -0.43 -13.12
C PHE A 441 -25.07 0.28 -11.95
N TRP A 442 -24.34 0.52 -10.90
CA TRP A 442 -24.88 1.18 -9.72
C TRP A 442 -24.14 2.48 -9.45
N ARG A 443 -24.81 3.41 -8.80
CA ARG A 443 -24.24 4.69 -8.38
C ARG A 443 -24.68 4.98 -6.96
N PHE A 444 -23.86 5.65 -6.19
CA PHE A 444 -24.26 6.11 -4.86
C PHE A 444 -25.42 7.10 -4.94
N LYS A 445 -26.37 6.95 -4.01
CA LYS A 445 -27.45 7.94 -3.81
C LYS A 445 -26.82 9.21 -3.24
N LYS A 446 -27.27 10.35 -3.73
CA LYS A 446 -26.89 11.66 -3.20
C LYS A 446 -27.61 11.94 -1.90
#